data_1d98343bbdf18cc6a0ac3fbeab4f7aed
#
_entry.id   1d98343bbdf18cc6a0ac3fbeab4f7aed
#
_cell.length_a   1.000
_cell.length_b   1.000
_cell.length_c   1.000
_cell.angle_alpha   90.00
_cell.angle_beta   90.00
_cell.angle_gamma   90.00
#
_symmetry.space_group_name_H-M   'P 1'
#
loop_
_entity.id
_entity.type
_entity.pdbx_description
1 polymer ?
#
loop_
_entity_poly.entity_id
_entity_poly.type
_entity_poly.pdbx_seq_one_letter_code
_entity_poly.pdbx_strand_id
1 'polypeptide(L)'
;MSRTPARRWGLGARLLAAIVAVILVAAGTAWAVALAIGPMIFHDHMLMAQPADSEVVTHAEQAFTAAGTLSLAVALLAALLTSVVVSIFLTRRIARSLERVRRAAAQVASGDYDARVPQVHMGAEFDDLAGAFNTMATDLGHIEHARTRMLSDLAHEMRTPVATLDGYLEGILDGVVTADEPTVEMLREQVARLARLSQDIALVTAAGEGRLSTHWRPLRISDLLEDAGAQAAGRLADKGVDLVIMATEADRHTVLTADPDRLGQVLTNLLDNAVRHTPTGGRVELGAQRTGSRLRLWVRDTGSGIAAEHLTHVFERFYRADAARDRAHGGSGIGLAIVRSIVQAHGGTVTVASAGLGHGAVFSVELPLDAEHT
;
A
#
# COMPACT_ATOMS: atom_id res chain seq x y z
N MET A 1 -2.73 46.52 12.72
CA MET A 1 -3.80 46.03 13.59
C MET A 1 -3.74 44.49 13.55
N SER A 2 -3.02 43.92 14.49
CA SER A 2 -2.85 42.46 14.63
C SER A 2 -4.06 41.88 15.34
N ARG A 3 -4.86 41.10 14.62
CA ARG A 3 -5.94 40.29 15.22
C ARG A 3 -5.31 39.13 16.00
N THR A 4 -5.38 39.20 17.33
CA THR A 4 -5.08 38.05 18.22
C THR A 4 -5.99 36.89 17.86
N PRO A 5 -5.43 35.67 17.62
CA PRO A 5 -6.26 34.52 17.32
C PRO A 5 -7.08 34.17 18.57
N ALA A 6 -8.40 34.18 18.43
CA ALA A 6 -9.31 33.69 19.45
C ALA A 6 -8.87 32.29 19.91
N ARG A 7 -8.54 32.17 21.21
CA ARG A 7 -8.12 30.92 21.85
C ARG A 7 -9.25 29.88 21.70
N ARG A 8 -9.14 29.05 20.67
CA ARG A 8 -10.11 27.97 20.40
C ARG A 8 -10.03 26.98 21.58
N TRP A 9 -11.10 26.90 22.33
CA TRP A 9 -11.24 25.90 23.38
C TRP A 9 -11.01 24.51 22.81
N GLY A 10 -10.10 23.74 23.38
CA GLY A 10 -9.85 22.38 22.99
C GLY A 10 -11.09 21.49 23.19
N LEU A 11 -11.16 20.38 22.46
CA LEU A 11 -12.29 19.41 22.54
C LEU A 11 -12.64 19.05 23.97
N GLY A 12 -11.62 18.83 24.81
CA GLY A 12 -11.80 18.53 26.23
C GLY A 12 -12.50 19.62 27.02
N ALA A 13 -12.18 20.90 26.78
CA ALA A 13 -12.82 22.02 27.44
C ALA A 13 -14.30 22.17 27.02
N ARG A 14 -14.62 21.87 25.75
CA ARG A 14 -16.01 21.89 25.25
C ARG A 14 -16.83 20.75 25.82
N LEU A 15 -16.28 19.53 25.91
CA LEU A 15 -16.92 18.37 26.53
C LEU A 15 -17.18 18.60 28.02
N LEU A 16 -16.18 19.11 28.73
CA LEU A 16 -16.32 19.46 30.14
C LEU A 16 -17.44 20.51 30.34
N ALA A 17 -17.45 21.58 29.57
CA ALA A 17 -18.46 22.61 29.63
C ALA A 17 -19.87 22.06 29.34
N ALA A 18 -20.02 21.19 28.34
CA ALA A 18 -21.29 20.55 28.02
C ALA A 18 -21.80 19.67 29.16
N ILE A 19 -20.95 18.83 29.73
CA ILE A 19 -21.31 17.95 30.87
C ILE A 19 -21.70 18.79 32.09
N VAL A 20 -20.92 19.82 32.43
CA VAL A 20 -21.24 20.71 33.54
C VAL A 20 -22.57 21.42 33.31
N ALA A 21 -22.84 21.88 32.06
CA ALA A 21 -24.11 22.52 31.71
C ALA A 21 -25.32 21.57 31.92
N VAL A 22 -25.21 20.33 31.46
CA VAL A 22 -26.27 19.31 31.64
C VAL A 22 -26.53 19.05 33.12
N ILE A 23 -25.48 18.93 33.93
CA ILE A 23 -25.63 18.69 35.37
C ILE A 23 -26.29 19.88 36.06
N LEU A 24 -25.89 21.10 35.73
CA LEU A 24 -26.51 22.31 36.29
C LEU A 24 -27.99 22.41 35.90
N VAL A 25 -28.37 22.08 34.69
CA VAL A 25 -29.78 22.06 34.24
C VAL A 25 -30.54 20.96 34.99
N ALA A 26 -30.00 19.74 35.08
CA ALA A 26 -30.64 18.64 35.84
C ALA A 26 -30.78 18.97 37.34
N ALA A 27 -29.74 19.56 37.93
CA ALA A 27 -29.76 19.99 39.34
C ALA A 27 -30.80 21.09 39.55
N GLY A 28 -30.85 22.11 38.71
CA GLY A 28 -31.85 23.17 38.77
C GLY A 28 -33.28 22.66 38.61
N THR A 29 -33.50 21.72 37.72
CA THR A 29 -34.81 21.07 37.52
C THR A 29 -35.22 20.27 38.74
N ALA A 30 -34.33 19.42 39.29
CA ALA A 30 -34.61 18.64 40.47
C ALA A 30 -34.89 19.54 41.69
N TRP A 31 -34.14 20.64 41.86
CA TRP A 31 -34.36 21.63 42.91
C TRP A 31 -35.72 22.30 42.76
N ALA A 32 -36.08 22.77 41.56
CA ALA A 32 -37.36 23.41 41.30
C ALA A 32 -38.56 22.47 41.57
N VAL A 33 -38.45 21.20 41.15
CA VAL A 33 -39.49 20.18 41.39
C VAL A 33 -39.62 19.89 42.90
N ALA A 34 -38.51 19.73 43.63
CA ALA A 34 -38.54 19.48 45.07
C ALA A 34 -39.18 20.63 45.85
N LEU A 35 -38.91 21.88 45.50
CA LEU A 35 -39.52 23.05 46.13
C LEU A 35 -41.01 23.22 45.80
N ALA A 36 -41.43 22.89 44.54
CA ALA A 36 -42.81 23.05 44.11
C ALA A 36 -43.72 21.94 44.64
N ILE A 37 -43.27 20.71 44.64
CA ILE A 37 -44.11 19.54 44.93
C ILE A 37 -43.96 19.04 46.40
N GLY A 38 -42.75 19.12 46.94
CA GLY A 38 -42.44 18.58 48.26
C GLY A 38 -43.33 19.15 49.40
N PRO A 39 -43.43 20.46 49.57
CA PRO A 39 -44.30 21.07 50.59
C PRO A 39 -45.77 20.74 50.38
N MET A 40 -46.26 20.71 49.16
CA MET A 40 -47.65 20.41 48.84
C MET A 40 -48.04 18.98 49.22
N ILE A 41 -47.21 17.99 48.90
CA ILE A 41 -47.45 16.59 49.29
C ILE A 41 -47.38 16.46 50.82
N PHE A 42 -46.44 17.12 51.48
CA PHE A 42 -46.29 17.08 52.92
C PHE A 42 -47.50 17.69 53.64
N HIS A 43 -47.97 18.85 53.19
CA HIS A 43 -49.15 19.53 53.69
C HIS A 43 -50.43 18.67 53.58
N ASP A 44 -50.68 18.08 52.41
CA ASP A 44 -51.84 17.18 52.17
C ASP A 44 -51.82 15.97 53.14
N HIS A 45 -50.66 15.36 53.37
CA HIS A 45 -50.52 14.25 54.34
C HIS A 45 -50.73 14.66 55.76
N MET A 46 -50.26 15.84 56.18
CA MET A 46 -50.45 16.37 57.49
C MET A 46 -51.94 16.69 57.79
N LEU A 47 -52.64 17.22 56.80
CA LEU A 47 -54.11 17.45 56.92
C LEU A 47 -54.90 16.15 57.12
N MET A 48 -54.50 15.06 56.44
CA MET A 48 -55.12 13.73 56.61
C MET A 48 -54.87 13.11 57.96
N ALA A 49 -53.77 13.45 58.65
CA ALA A 49 -53.39 12.93 59.96
C ALA A 49 -54.15 13.59 61.13
N GLN A 50 -55.07 14.56 60.92
CA GLN A 50 -55.86 15.32 61.97
C GLN A 50 -54.97 15.93 63.07
N PRO A 51 -54.07 16.85 62.76
CA PRO A 51 -53.29 17.50 63.83
C PRO A 51 -54.17 18.45 64.60
N ALA A 52 -54.08 18.38 65.96
CA ALA A 52 -54.88 19.18 66.87
C ALA A 52 -54.40 20.64 66.98
N ASP A 53 -53.22 21.00 66.48
CA ASP A 53 -52.62 22.31 66.69
C ASP A 53 -51.93 22.85 65.49
N SER A 54 -52.32 24.07 65.02
CA SER A 54 -51.79 24.69 63.80
C SER A 54 -50.29 25.07 63.87
N GLU A 55 -49.81 25.28 65.14
CA GLU A 55 -48.40 25.65 65.40
C GLU A 55 -47.46 24.46 65.22
N VAL A 56 -47.91 23.24 65.51
CA VAL A 56 -47.18 21.99 65.28
C VAL A 56 -47.05 21.66 63.77
N VAL A 57 -48.11 21.93 63.02
CA VAL A 57 -48.10 21.74 61.56
C VAL A 57 -47.06 22.67 60.89
N THR A 58 -47.09 23.96 61.28
CA THR A 58 -46.16 24.96 60.71
C THR A 58 -44.70 24.62 61.04
N HIS A 59 -44.42 24.13 62.26
CA HIS A 59 -43.08 23.74 62.70
C HIS A 59 -42.60 22.49 61.96
N ALA A 60 -43.46 21.51 61.71
CA ALA A 60 -43.15 20.29 60.94
C ALA A 60 -42.89 20.59 59.47
N GLU A 61 -43.65 21.49 58.84
CA GLU A 61 -43.43 21.94 57.49
C GLU A 61 -42.08 22.70 57.35
N GLN A 62 -41.75 23.58 58.31
CA GLN A 62 -40.46 24.28 58.29
C GLN A 62 -39.28 23.30 58.43
N ALA A 63 -39.41 22.31 59.35
CA ALA A 63 -38.39 21.29 59.52
C ALA A 63 -38.21 20.40 58.28
N PHE A 64 -39.33 20.00 57.64
CA PHE A 64 -39.32 19.23 56.43
C PHE A 64 -38.64 19.98 55.27
N THR A 65 -39.02 21.24 55.05
CA THR A 65 -38.44 22.07 54.01
C THR A 65 -36.95 22.34 54.24
N ALA A 66 -36.57 22.64 55.49
CA ALA A 66 -35.15 22.86 55.84
C ALA A 66 -34.30 21.60 55.67
N ALA A 67 -34.77 20.44 56.15
CA ALA A 67 -34.07 19.17 56.02
C ALA A 67 -34.02 18.72 54.55
N GLY A 68 -35.11 18.86 53.79
CA GLY A 68 -35.21 18.52 52.39
C GLY A 68 -34.29 19.38 51.54
N THR A 69 -34.27 20.69 51.74
CA THR A 69 -33.38 21.61 50.98
C THR A 69 -31.91 21.36 51.28
N LEU A 70 -31.55 21.14 52.55
CA LEU A 70 -30.16 20.84 52.93
C LEU A 70 -29.70 19.51 52.32
N SER A 71 -30.51 18.45 52.46
CA SER A 71 -30.19 17.12 51.92
C SER A 71 -30.03 17.17 50.39
N LEU A 72 -30.93 17.85 49.71
CA LEU A 72 -30.87 18.01 48.24
C LEU A 72 -29.63 18.82 47.83
N ALA A 73 -29.31 19.91 48.54
CA ALA A 73 -28.12 20.71 48.29
C ALA A 73 -26.83 19.91 48.43
N VAL A 74 -26.70 19.10 49.49
CA VAL A 74 -25.53 18.24 49.68
C VAL A 74 -25.44 17.16 48.61
N ALA A 75 -26.55 16.50 48.27
CA ALA A 75 -26.59 15.49 47.23
C ALA A 75 -26.19 16.05 45.85
N LEU A 76 -26.70 17.24 45.47
CA LEU A 76 -26.37 17.91 44.21
C LEU A 76 -24.91 18.36 44.18
N LEU A 77 -24.37 18.86 45.30
CA LEU A 77 -22.97 19.24 45.39
C LEU A 77 -22.04 18.02 45.22
N ALA A 78 -22.35 16.91 45.88
CA ALA A 78 -21.60 15.66 45.76
C ALA A 78 -21.66 15.11 44.31
N ALA A 79 -22.83 15.12 43.69
CA ALA A 79 -23.00 14.70 42.30
C ALA A 79 -22.20 15.59 41.33
N LEU A 80 -22.21 16.90 41.52
CA LEU A 80 -21.45 17.86 40.71
C LEU A 80 -19.93 17.60 40.83
N LEU A 81 -19.42 17.49 42.06
CA LEU A 81 -17.99 17.22 42.32
C LEU A 81 -17.55 15.91 41.68
N THR A 82 -18.31 14.84 41.86
CA THR A 82 -18.01 13.53 41.29
C THR A 82 -17.98 13.59 39.76
N SER A 83 -18.96 14.25 39.15
CA SER A 83 -19.04 14.40 37.69
C SER A 83 -17.87 15.21 37.13
N VAL A 84 -17.48 16.29 37.79
CA VAL A 84 -16.33 17.09 37.38
C VAL A 84 -15.03 16.26 37.41
N VAL A 85 -14.82 15.50 38.48
CA VAL A 85 -13.63 14.64 38.63
C VAL A 85 -13.59 13.58 37.51
N VAL A 86 -14.70 12.87 37.29
CA VAL A 86 -14.80 11.84 36.24
C VAL A 86 -14.57 12.45 34.86
N SER A 87 -15.19 13.61 34.58
CA SER A 87 -15.04 14.31 33.31
C SER A 87 -13.60 14.75 33.06
N ILE A 88 -12.92 15.32 34.05
CA ILE A 88 -11.52 15.71 33.95
C ILE A 88 -10.63 14.48 33.70
N PHE A 89 -10.87 13.38 34.42
CA PHE A 89 -10.12 12.14 34.23
C PHE A 89 -10.27 11.58 32.82
N LEU A 90 -11.52 11.46 32.34
CA LEU A 90 -11.81 10.90 31.02
C LEU A 90 -11.23 11.78 29.89
N THR A 91 -11.43 13.10 29.99
CA THR A 91 -10.90 14.06 29.03
C THR A 91 -9.38 14.01 28.94
N ARG A 92 -8.69 13.98 30.08
CA ARG A 92 -7.22 13.86 30.12
C ARG A 92 -6.73 12.55 29.57
N ARG A 93 -7.48 11.47 29.77
CA ARG A 93 -7.14 10.14 29.25
C ARG A 93 -7.26 10.10 27.73
N ILE A 94 -8.36 10.60 27.16
CA ILE A 94 -8.58 10.70 25.71
C ILE A 94 -7.52 11.61 25.06
N ALA A 95 -7.30 12.81 25.63
CA ALA A 95 -6.32 13.75 25.08
C ALA A 95 -4.90 13.17 25.01
N ARG A 96 -4.50 12.40 26.04
CA ARG A 96 -3.19 11.72 26.05
C ARG A 96 -3.08 10.62 24.99
N SER A 97 -4.17 9.92 24.69
CA SER A 97 -4.19 8.91 23.65
C SER A 97 -4.06 9.53 22.26
N LEU A 98 -4.84 10.57 21.97
CA LEU A 98 -4.76 11.31 20.71
C LEU A 98 -3.38 11.96 20.51
N GLU A 99 -2.77 12.47 21.56
CA GLU A 99 -1.41 13.05 21.48
C GLU A 99 -0.34 12.01 21.14
N ARG A 100 -0.53 10.74 21.53
CA ARG A 100 0.36 9.64 21.10
C ARG A 100 0.23 9.35 19.62
N VAL A 101 -1.00 9.26 19.11
CA VAL A 101 -1.24 9.09 17.67
C VAL A 101 -0.66 10.26 16.89
N ARG A 102 -0.89 11.50 17.35
CA ARG A 102 -0.33 12.70 16.71
C ARG A 102 1.19 12.68 16.65
N ARG A 103 1.87 12.27 17.74
CA ARG A 103 3.34 12.17 17.75
C ARG A 103 3.86 11.09 16.81
N ALA A 104 3.26 9.91 16.83
CA ALA A 104 3.64 8.85 15.92
C ALA A 104 3.41 9.26 14.44
N ALA A 105 2.31 9.95 14.15
CA ALA A 105 2.06 10.49 12.82
C ALA A 105 3.10 11.54 12.39
N ALA A 106 3.54 12.40 13.30
CA ALA A 106 4.60 13.36 13.03
C ALA A 106 5.96 12.68 12.78
N GLN A 107 6.26 11.58 13.47
CA GLN A 107 7.46 10.77 13.26
C GLN A 107 7.45 10.10 11.88
N VAL A 108 6.33 9.44 11.53
CA VAL A 108 6.16 8.86 10.18
C VAL A 108 6.29 9.92 9.09
N ALA A 109 5.69 11.10 9.28
CA ALA A 109 5.81 12.22 8.34
C ALA A 109 7.24 12.76 8.20
N SER A 110 8.10 12.60 9.21
CA SER A 110 9.51 12.95 9.16
C SER A 110 10.43 11.83 8.63
N GLY A 111 9.86 10.68 8.24
CA GLY A 111 10.60 9.56 7.67
C GLY A 111 10.90 8.41 8.65
N ASP A 112 10.47 8.51 9.90
CA ASP A 112 10.57 7.40 10.87
C ASP A 112 9.35 6.47 10.74
N TYR A 113 9.42 5.55 9.80
CA TYR A 113 8.35 4.57 9.53
C TYR A 113 8.27 3.44 10.57
N ASP A 114 9.23 3.36 11.50
CA ASP A 114 9.21 2.40 12.59
C ASP A 114 8.42 2.89 13.81
N ALA A 115 7.98 4.15 13.79
CA ALA A 115 7.13 4.71 14.83
C ALA A 115 5.80 3.94 14.94
N ARG A 116 5.43 3.52 16.17
CA ARG A 116 4.21 2.76 16.43
C ARG A 116 3.38 3.41 17.53
N VAL A 117 2.07 3.30 17.38
CA VAL A 117 1.10 3.65 18.43
C VAL A 117 0.85 2.40 19.29
N PRO A 118 1.19 2.42 20.60
CA PRO A 118 0.91 1.30 21.48
C PRO A 118 -0.60 1.13 21.70
N GLN A 119 -1.06 -0.12 21.88
CA GLN A 119 -2.44 -0.40 22.27
C GLN A 119 -2.74 0.23 23.63
N VAL A 120 -3.86 0.95 23.73
CA VAL A 120 -4.15 1.79 24.88
C VAL A 120 -5.20 1.17 25.81
N HIS A 121 -5.87 0.10 25.40
CA HIS A 121 -6.93 -0.60 26.15
C HIS A 121 -8.02 0.37 26.67
N MET A 122 -8.47 1.28 25.80
CA MET A 122 -9.49 2.29 26.09
C MET A 122 -10.83 2.03 25.41
N GLY A 123 -10.98 0.87 24.78
CA GLY A 123 -12.10 0.47 23.95
C GLY A 123 -11.60 0.01 22.59
N ALA A 124 -12.41 -0.81 21.92
CA ALA A 124 -12.09 -1.40 20.63
C ALA A 124 -11.75 -0.34 19.59
N GLU A 125 -12.45 0.80 19.59
CA GLU A 125 -12.29 1.88 18.62
C GLU A 125 -10.87 2.51 18.63
N PHE A 126 -10.27 2.63 19.81
CA PHE A 126 -8.91 3.15 19.96
C PHE A 126 -7.85 2.11 19.57
N ASP A 127 -8.09 0.85 19.89
CA ASP A 127 -7.19 -0.24 19.54
C ASP A 127 -7.23 -0.50 18.02
N ASP A 128 -8.41 -0.40 17.38
CA ASP A 128 -8.59 -0.45 15.92
C ASP A 128 -7.88 0.72 15.21
N LEU A 129 -8.02 1.94 15.74
CA LEU A 129 -7.32 3.11 15.21
C LEU A 129 -5.79 2.95 15.30
N ALA A 130 -5.29 2.45 16.42
CA ALA A 130 -3.86 2.17 16.60
C ALA A 130 -3.38 1.07 15.63
N GLY A 131 -4.19 0.02 15.46
CA GLY A 131 -3.93 -1.07 14.50
C GLY A 131 -3.87 -0.56 13.07
N ALA A 132 -4.87 0.19 12.63
CA ALA A 132 -4.92 0.78 11.28
C ALA A 132 -3.73 1.73 11.02
N PHE A 133 -3.40 2.57 12.01
CA PHE A 133 -2.22 3.45 11.91
C PHE A 133 -0.91 2.63 11.77
N ASN A 134 -0.73 1.61 12.59
CA ASN A 134 0.48 0.78 12.57
C ASN A 134 0.63 0.01 11.25
N THR A 135 -0.47 -0.49 10.69
CA THR A 135 -0.49 -1.11 9.35
C THR A 135 -0.06 -0.11 8.28
N MET A 136 -0.69 1.07 8.26
CA MET A 136 -0.33 2.15 7.32
C MET A 136 1.15 2.55 7.43
N ALA A 137 1.70 2.68 8.65
CA ALA A 137 3.10 3.02 8.86
C ALA A 137 4.05 1.92 8.32
N THR A 138 3.68 0.65 8.52
CA THR A 138 4.42 -0.49 7.98
C THR A 138 4.42 -0.49 6.45
N ASP A 139 3.25 -0.32 5.82
CA ASP A 139 3.10 -0.31 4.37
C ASP A 139 3.89 0.85 3.75
N LEU A 140 3.82 2.05 4.36
CA LEU A 140 4.57 3.21 3.90
C LEU A 140 6.09 2.98 4.02
N GLY A 141 6.54 2.36 5.13
CA GLY A 141 7.94 1.97 5.31
C GLY A 141 8.42 1.00 4.22
N HIS A 142 7.62 -0.01 3.89
CA HIS A 142 7.94 -0.95 2.80
C HIS A 142 8.05 -0.24 1.45
N ILE A 143 7.14 0.69 1.15
CA ILE A 143 7.15 1.48 -0.10
C ILE A 143 8.43 2.33 -0.19
N GLU A 144 8.78 3.07 0.86
CA GLU A 144 9.96 3.95 0.85
C GLU A 144 11.28 3.16 0.85
N HIS A 145 11.36 2.05 1.56
CA HIS A 145 12.51 1.16 1.49
C HIS A 145 12.68 0.54 0.09
N ALA A 146 11.58 0.15 -0.56
CA ALA A 146 11.61 -0.35 -1.94
C ALA A 146 12.05 0.75 -2.92
N ARG A 147 11.56 2.00 -2.73
CA ARG A 147 11.95 3.17 -3.52
C ARG A 147 13.43 3.51 -3.37
N THR A 148 13.94 3.52 -2.15
CA THR A 148 15.35 3.83 -1.87
C THR A 148 16.28 2.78 -2.48
N ARG A 149 15.93 1.48 -2.33
CA ARG A 149 16.69 0.41 -2.99
C ARG A 149 16.66 0.57 -4.51
N MET A 150 15.49 0.84 -5.10
CA MET A 150 15.35 1.10 -6.53
C MET A 150 16.29 2.20 -7.01
N LEU A 151 16.36 3.35 -6.33
CA LEU A 151 17.22 4.46 -6.70
C LEU A 151 18.71 4.10 -6.59
N SER A 152 19.10 3.35 -5.56
CA SER A 152 20.47 2.86 -5.38
C SER A 152 20.90 1.92 -6.51
N ASP A 153 20.03 0.95 -6.85
CA ASP A 153 20.31 -0.04 -7.89
C ASP A 153 20.37 0.62 -9.27
N LEU A 154 19.48 1.58 -9.53
CA LEU A 154 19.51 2.42 -10.72
C LEU A 154 20.83 3.17 -10.88
N ALA A 155 21.28 3.85 -9.80
CA ALA A 155 22.53 4.58 -9.84
C ALA A 155 23.72 3.65 -10.14
N HIS A 156 23.66 2.40 -9.66
CA HIS A 156 24.69 1.40 -9.92
C HIS A 156 24.63 0.90 -11.38
N GLU A 157 23.46 0.54 -11.90
CA GLU A 157 23.28 0.06 -13.28
C GLU A 157 23.54 1.14 -14.34
N MET A 158 23.36 2.42 -14.00
CA MET A 158 23.74 3.54 -14.89
C MET A 158 25.23 3.84 -14.85
N ARG A 159 25.89 3.69 -13.69
CA ARG A 159 27.33 4.03 -13.55
C ARG A 159 28.21 3.17 -14.45
N THR A 160 27.90 1.88 -14.57
CA THR A 160 28.72 0.93 -15.35
C THR A 160 28.81 1.30 -16.84
N PRO A 161 27.69 1.45 -17.60
CA PRO A 161 27.76 1.83 -19.01
C PRO A 161 28.35 3.24 -19.19
N VAL A 162 28.08 4.19 -18.28
CA VAL A 162 28.65 5.53 -18.35
C VAL A 162 30.17 5.48 -18.17
N ALA A 163 30.68 4.74 -17.19
CA ALA A 163 32.13 4.59 -16.99
C ALA A 163 32.81 3.87 -18.18
N THR A 164 32.12 2.90 -18.80
CA THR A 164 32.62 2.25 -20.02
C THR A 164 32.71 3.25 -21.17
N LEU A 165 31.65 4.04 -21.41
CA LEU A 165 31.65 5.09 -22.43
C LEU A 165 32.78 6.10 -22.20
N ASP A 166 32.92 6.59 -20.99
CA ASP A 166 33.93 7.58 -20.60
C ASP A 166 35.32 7.05 -20.83
N GLY A 167 35.66 5.85 -20.32
CA GLY A 167 36.97 5.25 -20.49
C GLY A 167 37.36 4.95 -21.94
N TYR A 168 36.41 4.54 -22.78
CA TYR A 168 36.69 4.35 -24.20
C TYR A 168 36.87 5.69 -24.95
N LEU A 169 36.07 6.71 -24.62
CA LEU A 169 36.22 8.05 -25.19
C LEU A 169 37.54 8.67 -24.79
N GLU A 170 37.97 8.55 -23.51
CA GLU A 170 39.32 8.97 -23.08
C GLU A 170 40.43 8.20 -23.82
N GLY A 171 40.29 6.86 -23.92
CA GLY A 171 41.25 6.04 -24.66
C GLY A 171 41.39 6.42 -26.14
N ILE A 172 40.30 6.86 -26.77
CA ILE A 172 40.29 7.37 -28.14
C ILE A 172 41.00 8.73 -28.20
N LEU A 173 40.74 9.65 -27.24
CA LEU A 173 41.39 10.96 -27.19
C LEU A 173 42.89 10.85 -26.94
N ASP A 174 43.30 9.91 -26.11
CA ASP A 174 44.71 9.64 -25.79
C ASP A 174 45.42 8.83 -26.88
N GLY A 175 44.72 8.40 -27.91
CA GLY A 175 45.25 7.60 -29.01
C GLY A 175 45.61 6.15 -28.64
N VAL A 176 45.14 5.67 -27.49
CA VAL A 176 45.35 4.28 -27.00
C VAL A 176 44.33 3.33 -27.59
N VAL A 177 43.10 3.81 -27.87
CA VAL A 177 42.02 3.07 -28.46
C VAL A 177 41.71 3.65 -29.84
N THR A 178 41.58 2.78 -30.87
CA THR A 178 41.22 3.22 -32.20
C THR A 178 39.68 3.33 -32.32
N ALA A 179 39.18 4.42 -32.89
CA ALA A 179 37.78 4.59 -33.20
C ALA A 179 37.40 3.81 -34.48
N ASP A 180 37.57 2.48 -34.44
CA ASP A 180 37.17 1.57 -35.49
C ASP A 180 35.70 1.16 -35.38
N GLU A 181 35.19 0.46 -36.39
CA GLU A 181 33.78 0.05 -36.45
C GLU A 181 33.34 -0.80 -35.24
N PRO A 182 34.14 -1.79 -34.74
CA PRO A 182 33.80 -2.53 -33.54
C PRO A 182 33.72 -1.67 -32.28
N THR A 183 34.63 -0.71 -32.10
CA THR A 183 34.62 0.22 -30.97
C THR A 183 33.41 1.12 -31.03
N VAL A 184 33.06 1.68 -32.17
CA VAL A 184 31.86 2.51 -32.33
C VAL A 184 30.59 1.70 -32.08
N GLU A 185 30.51 0.47 -32.58
CA GLU A 185 29.35 -0.38 -32.33
C GLU A 185 29.18 -0.73 -30.83
N MET A 186 30.25 -1.04 -30.14
CA MET A 186 30.23 -1.26 -28.68
C MET A 186 29.74 -0.01 -27.92
N LEU A 187 30.21 1.19 -28.32
CA LEU A 187 29.72 2.45 -27.73
C LEU A 187 28.22 2.66 -27.97
N ARG A 188 27.74 2.36 -29.21
CA ARG A 188 26.31 2.41 -29.56
C ARG A 188 25.48 1.44 -28.72
N GLU A 189 25.97 0.24 -28.48
CA GLU A 189 25.31 -0.75 -27.64
C GLU A 189 25.16 -0.22 -26.20
N GLN A 190 26.18 0.46 -25.63
CA GLN A 190 26.07 1.05 -24.30
C GLN A 190 25.03 2.17 -24.25
N VAL A 191 24.97 3.04 -25.28
CA VAL A 191 23.95 4.08 -25.40
C VAL A 191 22.54 3.48 -25.50
N ALA A 192 22.37 2.45 -26.35
CA ALA A 192 21.09 1.73 -26.50
C ALA A 192 20.67 1.04 -25.18
N ARG A 193 21.63 0.51 -24.40
CA ARG A 193 21.38 -0.04 -23.06
C ARG A 193 20.86 1.01 -22.09
N LEU A 194 21.48 2.20 -22.06
CA LEU A 194 21.04 3.32 -21.22
C LEU A 194 19.63 3.81 -21.62
N ALA A 195 19.33 3.90 -22.92
CA ALA A 195 18.02 4.28 -23.41
C ALA A 195 16.93 3.28 -22.98
N ARG A 196 17.20 1.97 -23.12
CA ARG A 196 16.29 0.92 -22.64
C ARG A 196 16.06 1.02 -21.13
N LEU A 197 17.12 1.18 -20.33
CA LEU A 197 17.01 1.33 -18.88
C LEU A 197 16.13 2.52 -18.49
N SER A 198 16.27 3.66 -19.19
CA SER A 198 15.45 4.85 -18.98
C SER A 198 13.96 4.59 -19.28
N GLN A 199 13.67 3.88 -20.38
CA GLN A 199 12.29 3.50 -20.73
C GLN A 199 11.69 2.52 -19.72
N ASP A 200 12.44 1.54 -19.27
CA ASP A 200 12.03 0.56 -18.26
C ASP A 200 11.66 1.23 -16.96
N ILE A 201 12.43 2.22 -16.52
CA ILE A 201 12.16 3.01 -15.32
C ILE A 201 10.86 3.79 -15.47
N ALA A 202 10.69 4.51 -16.58
CA ALA A 202 9.48 5.29 -16.83
C ALA A 202 8.23 4.41 -16.80
N LEU A 203 8.31 3.21 -17.38
CA LEU A 203 7.22 2.25 -17.43
C LEU A 203 6.89 1.68 -16.03
N VAL A 204 7.91 1.27 -15.28
CA VAL A 204 7.72 0.73 -13.91
C VAL A 204 7.17 1.80 -12.96
N THR A 205 7.58 3.06 -13.14
CA THR A 205 7.07 4.18 -12.34
C THR A 205 5.61 4.46 -12.69
N ALA A 206 5.27 4.58 -13.96
CA ALA A 206 3.89 4.80 -14.43
C ALA A 206 2.94 3.68 -13.98
N ALA A 207 3.39 2.43 -14.06
CA ALA A 207 2.61 1.28 -13.62
C ALA A 207 2.38 1.28 -12.10
N GLY A 208 3.41 1.63 -11.31
CA GLY A 208 3.30 1.72 -9.85
C GLY A 208 2.35 2.81 -9.37
N GLU A 209 2.14 3.84 -10.17
CA GLU A 209 1.20 4.95 -9.92
C GLU A 209 -0.19 4.71 -10.54
N GLY A 210 -0.44 3.53 -11.15
CA GLY A 210 -1.69 3.23 -11.85
C GLY A 210 -1.93 4.08 -13.10
N ARG A 211 -0.87 4.73 -13.62
CA ARG A 211 -0.93 5.64 -14.78
C ARG A 211 -0.37 5.04 -16.05
N LEU A 212 -0.32 3.71 -16.14
CA LEU A 212 0.11 3.05 -17.36
C LEU A 212 -0.90 3.33 -18.47
N SER A 213 -0.53 4.14 -19.44
CA SER A 213 -1.37 4.34 -20.63
C SER A 213 -1.39 3.06 -21.46
N THR A 214 -2.58 2.52 -21.70
CA THR A 214 -2.80 1.33 -22.50
C THR A 214 -3.68 1.66 -23.72
N HIS A 215 -3.31 1.14 -24.88
CA HIS A 215 -4.07 1.29 -26.12
C HIS A 215 -4.75 -0.03 -26.47
N TRP A 216 -5.94 -0.21 -25.92
CA TRP A 216 -6.72 -1.42 -26.09
C TRP A 216 -7.24 -1.59 -27.50
N ARG A 217 -6.93 -2.74 -28.13
CA ARG A 217 -7.44 -3.11 -29.44
C ARG A 217 -7.58 -4.64 -29.56
N PRO A 218 -8.43 -5.14 -30.45
CA PRO A 218 -8.48 -6.57 -30.72
C PRO A 218 -7.13 -7.08 -31.21
N LEU A 219 -6.61 -8.11 -30.57
CA LEU A 219 -5.33 -8.74 -30.85
C LEU A 219 -5.54 -10.23 -31.08
N ARG A 220 -5.08 -10.75 -32.22
CA ARG A 220 -5.06 -12.19 -32.47
C ARG A 220 -3.84 -12.80 -31.78
N ILE A 221 -4.05 -13.94 -31.15
CA ILE A 221 -2.96 -14.61 -30.43
C ILE A 221 -1.91 -15.18 -31.39
N SER A 222 -2.31 -15.62 -32.60
CA SER A 222 -1.35 -15.95 -33.67
C SER A 222 -0.33 -14.85 -33.89
N ASP A 223 -0.83 -13.62 -34.12
CA ASP A 223 0.01 -12.48 -34.48
C ASP A 223 1.00 -12.15 -33.36
N LEU A 224 0.50 -12.17 -32.10
CA LEU A 224 1.33 -11.93 -30.92
C LEU A 224 2.45 -12.97 -30.77
N LEU A 225 2.15 -14.27 -30.96
CA LEU A 225 3.15 -15.34 -30.84
C LEU A 225 4.17 -15.32 -31.96
N GLU A 226 3.71 -15.06 -33.23
CA GLU A 226 4.56 -15.00 -34.41
C GLU A 226 5.52 -13.80 -34.35
N ASP A 227 5.02 -12.62 -33.98
CA ASP A 227 5.84 -11.42 -33.83
C ASP A 227 6.90 -11.60 -32.72
N ALA A 228 6.51 -12.13 -31.56
CA ALA A 228 7.44 -12.37 -30.45
C ALA A 228 8.49 -13.43 -30.80
N GLY A 229 8.06 -14.51 -31.47
CA GLY A 229 8.95 -15.57 -31.95
C GLY A 229 9.95 -15.05 -32.99
N ALA A 230 9.49 -14.27 -33.97
CA ALA A 230 10.34 -13.67 -34.99
C ALA A 230 11.40 -12.72 -34.39
N GLN A 231 11.01 -11.89 -33.42
CA GLN A 231 11.94 -10.99 -32.73
C GLN A 231 13.02 -11.72 -31.94
N ALA A 232 12.72 -12.90 -31.38
CA ALA A 232 13.65 -13.69 -30.58
C ALA A 232 14.51 -14.64 -31.44
N ALA A 233 14.07 -15.00 -32.64
CA ALA A 233 14.65 -16.07 -33.47
C ALA A 233 16.15 -15.86 -33.74
N GLY A 234 16.59 -14.67 -34.09
CA GLY A 234 18.00 -14.38 -34.38
C GLY A 234 18.88 -14.66 -33.12
N ARG A 235 18.50 -14.10 -31.99
CA ARG A 235 19.23 -14.27 -30.70
C ARG A 235 19.29 -15.72 -30.21
N LEU A 236 18.21 -16.47 -30.42
CA LEU A 236 18.15 -17.90 -30.08
C LEU A 236 19.03 -18.71 -31.01
N ALA A 237 18.99 -18.42 -32.33
CA ALA A 237 19.84 -19.07 -33.32
C ALA A 237 21.34 -18.82 -33.08
N ASP A 238 21.72 -17.56 -32.80
CA ASP A 238 23.11 -17.19 -32.48
C ASP A 238 23.64 -17.92 -31.25
N LYS A 239 22.75 -18.23 -30.29
CA LYS A 239 23.09 -18.99 -29.10
C LYS A 239 22.99 -20.51 -29.24
N GLY A 240 22.46 -20.98 -30.39
CA GLY A 240 22.20 -22.40 -30.64
C GLY A 240 21.10 -22.97 -29.72
N VAL A 241 20.01 -22.23 -29.51
CA VAL A 241 18.85 -22.62 -28.72
C VAL A 241 17.62 -22.75 -29.60
N ASP A 242 16.92 -23.88 -29.54
CA ASP A 242 15.72 -24.14 -30.32
C ASP A 242 14.50 -23.37 -29.76
N LEU A 243 13.75 -22.71 -30.67
CA LEU A 243 12.45 -22.12 -30.32
C LEU A 243 11.32 -22.97 -30.91
N VAL A 244 10.34 -23.30 -30.05
CA VAL A 244 9.14 -24.04 -30.44
C VAL A 244 7.90 -23.24 -30.03
N ILE A 245 6.98 -22.99 -30.97
CA ILE A 245 5.70 -22.34 -30.70
C ILE A 245 4.64 -23.43 -30.47
N MET A 246 4.03 -23.42 -29.29
CA MET A 246 3.07 -24.42 -28.80
C MET A 246 1.68 -23.76 -28.66
N ALA A 247 0.87 -23.87 -29.70
CA ALA A 247 -0.53 -23.43 -29.67
C ALA A 247 -1.37 -24.28 -30.63
N THR A 248 -2.57 -24.68 -30.19
CA THR A 248 -3.52 -25.34 -31.08
C THR A 248 -4.08 -24.33 -32.08
N GLU A 249 -4.68 -24.82 -33.17
CA GLU A 249 -5.32 -23.95 -34.17
C GLU A 249 -6.42 -23.08 -33.53
N ALA A 250 -7.19 -23.67 -32.60
CA ALA A 250 -8.22 -22.93 -31.85
C ALA A 250 -7.64 -21.83 -30.97
N ASP A 251 -6.51 -22.05 -30.29
CA ASP A 251 -5.85 -21.06 -29.45
C ASP A 251 -5.27 -19.91 -30.29
N ARG A 252 -4.70 -20.22 -31.47
CA ARG A 252 -4.17 -19.24 -32.42
C ARG A 252 -5.23 -18.25 -32.92
N HIS A 253 -6.46 -18.72 -33.17
CA HIS A 253 -7.59 -17.90 -33.61
C HIS A 253 -8.29 -17.14 -32.48
N THR A 254 -7.88 -17.33 -31.22
CA THR A 254 -8.41 -16.56 -30.09
C THR A 254 -8.07 -15.08 -30.27
N VAL A 255 -9.08 -14.22 -30.07
CA VAL A 255 -8.93 -12.76 -30.05
C VAL A 255 -9.06 -12.27 -28.62
N LEU A 256 -8.10 -11.46 -28.21
CA LEU A 256 -8.06 -10.80 -26.90
C LEU A 256 -8.13 -9.29 -27.11
N THR A 257 -8.94 -8.57 -26.34
CA THR A 257 -8.84 -7.11 -26.29
C THR A 257 -7.73 -6.74 -25.31
N ALA A 258 -6.65 -6.17 -25.83
CA ALA A 258 -5.44 -5.86 -25.07
C ALA A 258 -4.64 -4.74 -25.77
N ASP A 259 -3.58 -4.28 -25.12
CA ASP A 259 -2.55 -3.45 -25.77
C ASP A 259 -1.46 -4.37 -26.38
N PRO A 260 -1.38 -4.48 -27.71
CA PRO A 260 -0.43 -5.39 -28.37
C PRO A 260 1.02 -5.03 -28.12
N ASP A 261 1.35 -3.74 -28.05
CA ASP A 261 2.73 -3.28 -27.85
C ASP A 261 3.20 -3.68 -26.44
N ARG A 262 2.30 -3.55 -25.45
CA ARG A 262 2.57 -3.97 -24.07
C ARG A 262 2.65 -5.48 -23.91
N LEU A 263 1.75 -6.24 -24.53
CA LEU A 263 1.84 -7.71 -24.48
C LEU A 263 3.04 -8.23 -25.28
N GLY A 264 3.39 -7.59 -26.38
CA GLY A 264 4.64 -7.86 -27.09
C GLY A 264 5.87 -7.66 -26.19
N GLN A 265 5.89 -6.57 -25.41
CA GLN A 265 6.95 -6.29 -24.43
C GLN A 265 7.00 -7.36 -23.33
N VAL A 266 5.85 -7.88 -22.86
CA VAL A 266 5.79 -9.00 -21.92
C VAL A 266 6.49 -10.23 -22.48
N LEU A 267 6.12 -10.65 -23.68
CA LEU A 267 6.73 -11.84 -24.32
C LEU A 267 8.21 -11.63 -24.63
N THR A 268 8.61 -10.46 -25.09
CA THR A 268 10.03 -10.11 -25.33
C THR A 268 10.84 -10.25 -24.04
N ASN A 269 10.37 -9.69 -22.91
CA ASN A 269 11.06 -9.81 -21.62
C ASN A 269 11.18 -11.25 -21.13
N LEU A 270 10.12 -12.06 -21.31
CA LEU A 270 10.15 -13.48 -20.94
C LEU A 270 11.08 -14.29 -21.84
N LEU A 271 11.06 -14.04 -23.16
CA LEU A 271 11.95 -14.70 -24.12
C LEU A 271 13.41 -14.30 -23.90
N ASP A 272 13.70 -13.03 -23.62
CA ASP A 272 15.05 -12.56 -23.30
C ASP A 272 15.59 -13.23 -22.04
N ASN A 273 14.73 -13.41 -21.04
CA ASN A 273 15.09 -14.14 -19.83
C ASN A 273 15.39 -15.62 -20.16
N ALA A 274 14.54 -16.27 -20.97
CA ALA A 274 14.74 -17.64 -21.41
C ALA A 274 16.03 -17.80 -22.21
N VAL A 275 16.29 -16.93 -23.21
CA VAL A 275 17.54 -16.92 -24.00
C VAL A 275 18.75 -16.79 -23.07
N ARG A 276 18.70 -15.89 -22.09
CA ARG A 276 19.81 -15.66 -21.18
C ARG A 276 20.18 -16.90 -20.39
N HIS A 277 19.20 -17.58 -19.83
CA HIS A 277 19.40 -18.68 -18.88
C HIS A 277 19.44 -20.09 -19.51
N THR A 278 19.14 -20.22 -20.82
CA THR A 278 19.22 -21.49 -21.53
C THR A 278 20.61 -21.68 -22.13
N PRO A 279 21.33 -22.77 -21.86
CA PRO A 279 22.62 -23.06 -22.48
C PRO A 279 22.45 -23.44 -23.95
N THR A 280 23.54 -23.39 -24.69
CA THR A 280 23.62 -23.88 -26.08
C THR A 280 23.13 -25.32 -26.18
N GLY A 281 22.33 -25.65 -27.19
CA GLY A 281 21.67 -26.94 -27.36
C GLY A 281 20.39 -27.12 -26.54
N GLY A 282 20.00 -26.10 -25.75
CA GLY A 282 18.73 -26.09 -25.03
C GLY A 282 17.53 -25.72 -25.87
N ARG A 283 16.35 -25.64 -25.25
CA ARG A 283 15.08 -25.35 -25.92
C ARG A 283 14.28 -24.32 -25.14
N VAL A 284 13.60 -23.44 -25.88
CA VAL A 284 12.60 -22.50 -25.39
C VAL A 284 11.27 -22.81 -26.08
N GLU A 285 10.21 -22.94 -25.29
CA GLU A 285 8.83 -23.12 -25.76
C GLU A 285 8.03 -21.86 -25.45
N LEU A 286 7.43 -21.26 -26.46
CA LEU A 286 6.47 -20.17 -26.36
C LEU A 286 5.07 -20.73 -26.64
N GLY A 287 4.13 -20.60 -25.71
CA GLY A 287 2.82 -21.21 -25.89
C GLY A 287 1.65 -20.32 -25.51
N ALA A 288 0.48 -20.70 -26.05
CA ALA A 288 -0.82 -20.14 -25.70
C ALA A 288 -1.87 -21.22 -25.56
N GLN A 289 -2.76 -21.07 -24.59
CA GLN A 289 -3.90 -21.96 -24.35
C GLN A 289 -5.07 -21.17 -23.80
N ARG A 290 -6.22 -21.33 -24.43
CA ARG A 290 -7.49 -20.81 -23.90
C ARG A 290 -8.11 -21.83 -22.93
N THR A 291 -8.50 -21.34 -21.76
CA THR A 291 -9.22 -22.15 -20.75
C THR A 291 -10.44 -21.36 -20.27
N GLY A 292 -11.60 -21.66 -20.86
CA GLY A 292 -12.85 -20.92 -20.58
C GLY A 292 -12.74 -19.45 -20.98
N SER A 293 -12.91 -18.55 -20.02
CA SER A 293 -12.82 -17.08 -20.17
C SER A 293 -11.40 -16.53 -19.96
N ARG A 294 -10.40 -17.40 -19.83
CA ARG A 294 -9.00 -16.98 -19.62
C ARG A 294 -8.10 -17.47 -20.75
N LEU A 295 -7.12 -16.66 -21.07
CA LEU A 295 -6.00 -17.01 -21.94
C LEU A 295 -4.77 -17.16 -21.06
N ARG A 296 -4.09 -18.31 -21.19
CA ARG A 296 -2.78 -18.55 -20.61
C ARG A 296 -1.73 -18.46 -21.71
N LEU A 297 -0.76 -17.56 -21.54
CA LEU A 297 0.48 -17.50 -22.31
C LEU A 297 1.61 -18.03 -21.45
N TRP A 298 2.59 -18.75 -22.03
CA TRP A 298 3.74 -19.20 -21.24
C TRP A 298 5.02 -19.21 -22.08
N VAL A 299 6.14 -19.02 -21.37
CA VAL A 299 7.48 -19.27 -21.87
C VAL A 299 8.11 -20.29 -20.94
N ARG A 300 8.53 -21.43 -21.52
CA ARG A 300 9.26 -22.49 -20.82
C ARG A 300 10.67 -22.58 -21.39
N ASP A 301 11.65 -22.71 -20.54
CA ASP A 301 13.03 -22.93 -20.90
C ASP A 301 13.57 -24.25 -20.29
N THR A 302 14.63 -24.80 -20.88
CA THR A 302 15.40 -25.94 -20.35
C THR A 302 16.71 -25.46 -19.72
N GLY A 303 16.71 -24.29 -19.14
CA GLY A 303 17.88 -23.58 -18.63
C GLY A 303 18.32 -23.96 -17.22
N SER A 304 19.01 -23.02 -16.58
CA SER A 304 19.62 -23.20 -15.26
C SER A 304 18.63 -23.46 -14.12
N GLY A 305 17.32 -23.20 -14.34
CA GLY A 305 16.29 -23.30 -13.32
C GLY A 305 16.42 -22.26 -12.22
N ILE A 306 15.47 -22.30 -11.26
CA ILE A 306 15.37 -21.32 -10.19
C ILE A 306 15.24 -22.07 -8.85
N ALA A 307 16.06 -21.74 -7.86
CA ALA A 307 15.95 -22.31 -6.52
C ALA A 307 14.63 -21.83 -5.83
N ALA A 308 14.05 -22.69 -5.01
CA ALA A 308 12.74 -22.44 -4.41
C ALA A 308 12.65 -21.12 -3.63
N GLU A 309 13.74 -20.74 -2.96
CA GLU A 309 13.86 -19.51 -2.19
C GLU A 309 13.77 -18.23 -3.05
N HIS A 310 14.06 -18.33 -4.35
CA HIS A 310 14.01 -17.20 -5.27
C HIS A 310 12.67 -17.03 -5.99
N LEU A 311 11.83 -18.10 -6.06
CA LEU A 311 10.60 -18.09 -6.85
C LEU A 311 9.61 -16.98 -6.44
N THR A 312 9.54 -16.66 -5.17
CA THR A 312 8.66 -15.58 -4.66
C THR A 312 9.15 -14.17 -4.98
N HIS A 313 10.45 -14.02 -5.27
CA HIS A 313 11.12 -12.74 -5.41
C HIS A 313 11.46 -12.37 -6.86
N VAL A 314 11.40 -13.30 -7.82
CA VAL A 314 11.86 -13.06 -9.21
C VAL A 314 11.12 -11.92 -9.92
N PHE A 315 9.91 -11.57 -9.49
CA PHE A 315 9.14 -10.44 -10.02
C PHE A 315 9.36 -9.12 -9.25
N GLU A 316 10.21 -9.13 -8.22
CA GLU A 316 10.59 -7.91 -7.52
C GLU A 316 11.56 -7.09 -8.40
N ARG A 317 11.47 -5.77 -8.29
CA ARG A 317 12.31 -4.84 -9.05
C ARG A 317 13.76 -5.03 -8.65
N PHE A 318 14.67 -5.10 -9.64
CA PHE A 318 16.13 -5.28 -9.46
C PHE A 318 16.54 -6.57 -8.76
N TYR A 319 15.59 -7.49 -8.54
CA TYR A 319 15.92 -8.77 -7.93
C TYR A 319 16.72 -9.65 -8.89
N ARG A 320 17.78 -10.27 -8.36
CA ARG A 320 18.69 -11.17 -9.08
C ARG A 320 19.08 -12.31 -8.15
N ALA A 321 18.87 -13.55 -8.57
CA ALA A 321 19.16 -14.73 -7.76
C ALA A 321 20.68 -14.91 -7.53
N ASP A 322 21.55 -14.50 -8.47
CA ASP A 322 23.00 -14.61 -8.42
C ASP A 322 23.68 -13.32 -8.90
N ALA A 323 23.90 -12.36 -7.99
CA ALA A 323 24.53 -11.06 -8.28
C ALA A 323 25.99 -11.19 -8.83
N ALA A 324 26.67 -12.31 -8.62
CA ALA A 324 28.05 -12.52 -9.06
C ALA A 324 28.16 -13.11 -10.48
N ARG A 325 27.31 -14.08 -10.85
CA ARG A 325 27.30 -14.73 -12.16
C ARG A 325 26.61 -13.88 -13.25
N ASP A 326 25.62 -13.11 -12.86
CA ASP A 326 24.81 -12.33 -13.80
C ASP A 326 25.47 -11.02 -14.25
N ARG A 327 26.49 -10.53 -13.57
CA ARG A 327 27.23 -9.32 -14.00
C ARG A 327 27.87 -9.47 -15.38
N ALA A 328 28.28 -10.67 -15.73
CA ALA A 328 28.86 -10.97 -17.04
C ALA A 328 27.82 -11.02 -18.19
N HIS A 329 26.51 -11.20 -17.86
CA HIS A 329 25.44 -11.40 -18.84
C HIS A 329 24.40 -10.27 -18.90
N GLY A 330 24.57 -9.17 -18.18
CA GLY A 330 23.97 -7.87 -18.47
C GLY A 330 22.47 -7.69 -18.28
N GLY A 331 21.83 -8.22 -17.23
CA GLY A 331 20.40 -7.97 -16.96
C GLY A 331 20.15 -6.91 -15.88
N SER A 332 19.24 -5.96 -16.14
CA SER A 332 18.87 -4.88 -15.20
C SER A 332 18.03 -5.36 -14.00
N GLY A 333 17.51 -6.60 -14.00
CA GLY A 333 16.56 -7.08 -12.97
C GLY A 333 15.19 -6.37 -13.01
N ILE A 334 14.91 -5.58 -14.05
CA ILE A 334 13.64 -4.84 -14.20
C ILE A 334 12.65 -5.59 -15.10
N GLY A 335 13.12 -6.41 -16.04
CA GLY A 335 12.28 -7.02 -17.07
C GLY A 335 11.11 -7.84 -16.53
N LEU A 336 11.32 -8.67 -15.51
CA LEU A 336 10.23 -9.45 -14.89
C LEU A 336 9.27 -8.59 -14.05
N ALA A 337 9.75 -7.51 -13.45
CA ALA A 337 8.89 -6.54 -12.78
C ALA A 337 7.99 -5.79 -13.77
N ILE A 338 8.51 -5.48 -14.96
CA ILE A 338 7.73 -4.91 -16.09
C ILE A 338 6.64 -5.91 -16.51
N VAL A 339 6.99 -7.19 -16.69
CA VAL A 339 6.02 -8.24 -17.01
C VAL A 339 4.87 -8.24 -16.01
N ARG A 340 5.18 -8.27 -14.71
CA ARG A 340 4.15 -8.23 -13.65
C ARG A 340 3.29 -6.98 -13.74
N SER A 341 3.89 -5.82 -13.93
CA SER A 341 3.19 -4.54 -13.98
C SER A 341 2.23 -4.44 -15.19
N ILE A 342 2.68 -4.85 -16.39
CA ILE A 342 1.85 -4.86 -17.58
C ILE A 342 0.71 -5.87 -17.46
N VAL A 343 0.99 -7.08 -16.98
CA VAL A 343 -0.01 -8.13 -16.81
C VAL A 343 -1.09 -7.70 -15.80
N GLN A 344 -0.70 -7.07 -14.70
CA GLN A 344 -1.64 -6.51 -13.72
C GLN A 344 -2.50 -5.39 -14.31
N ALA A 345 -1.93 -4.51 -15.12
CA ALA A 345 -2.69 -3.47 -15.84
C ALA A 345 -3.70 -4.04 -16.84
N HIS A 346 -3.50 -5.29 -17.28
CA HIS A 346 -4.44 -6.04 -18.12
C HIS A 346 -5.42 -6.92 -17.31
N GLY A 347 -5.50 -6.74 -15.98
CA GLY A 347 -6.37 -7.55 -15.11
C GLY A 347 -5.94 -9.01 -14.98
N GLY A 348 -4.70 -9.31 -15.37
CA GLY A 348 -4.12 -10.65 -15.37
C GLY A 348 -3.26 -10.96 -14.16
N THR A 349 -2.70 -12.18 -14.16
CA THR A 349 -1.75 -12.67 -13.16
C THR A 349 -0.55 -13.31 -13.85
N VAL A 350 0.65 -13.15 -13.27
CA VAL A 350 1.87 -13.82 -13.71
C VAL A 350 2.40 -14.72 -12.62
N THR A 351 2.85 -15.91 -13.00
CA THR A 351 3.41 -16.92 -12.10
C THR A 351 4.67 -17.52 -12.70
N VAL A 352 5.50 -18.13 -11.86
CA VAL A 352 6.70 -18.88 -12.24
C VAL A 352 6.72 -20.22 -11.53
N ALA A 353 7.19 -21.24 -12.22
CA ALA A 353 7.43 -22.55 -11.68
C ALA A 353 8.80 -23.07 -12.15
N SER A 354 9.56 -23.70 -11.27
CA SER A 354 10.79 -24.42 -11.58
C SER A 354 10.91 -25.60 -10.62
N ALA A 355 11.39 -26.74 -11.12
CA ALA A 355 11.67 -27.91 -10.29
C ALA A 355 13.03 -27.81 -9.55
N GLY A 356 13.69 -26.68 -9.65
CA GLY A 356 15.00 -26.40 -9.05
C GLY A 356 16.10 -26.18 -10.07
N LEU A 357 17.32 -26.04 -9.59
CA LEU A 357 18.48 -25.78 -10.43
C LEU A 357 18.70 -26.92 -11.45
N GLY A 358 18.98 -26.55 -12.70
CA GLY A 358 19.21 -27.50 -13.80
C GLY A 358 17.93 -28.03 -14.47
N HIS A 359 16.74 -27.66 -14.01
CA HIS A 359 15.46 -28.16 -14.52
C HIS A 359 14.66 -27.13 -15.35
N GLY A 360 15.26 -25.99 -15.67
CA GLY A 360 14.59 -24.92 -16.39
C GLY A 360 13.51 -24.22 -15.57
N ALA A 361 12.78 -23.33 -16.22
CA ALA A 361 11.67 -22.60 -15.60
C ALA A 361 10.49 -22.46 -16.58
N VAL A 362 9.29 -22.20 -16.02
CA VAL A 362 8.08 -21.89 -16.77
C VAL A 362 7.49 -20.61 -16.21
N PHE A 363 7.46 -19.57 -17.00
CA PHE A 363 6.75 -18.34 -16.71
C PHE A 363 5.38 -18.39 -17.39
N SER A 364 4.31 -18.16 -16.63
CA SER A 364 2.94 -18.22 -17.11
C SER A 364 2.22 -16.92 -16.82
N VAL A 365 1.53 -16.40 -17.84
CA VAL A 365 0.69 -15.19 -17.79
C VAL A 365 -0.74 -15.62 -18.06
N GLU A 366 -1.65 -15.29 -17.16
CA GLU A 366 -3.09 -15.51 -17.32
C GLU A 366 -3.81 -14.20 -17.50
N LEU A 367 -4.56 -14.04 -18.58
CA LEU A 367 -5.31 -12.84 -18.94
C LEU A 367 -6.80 -13.16 -19.07
N PRO A 368 -7.72 -12.30 -18.62
CA PRO A 368 -9.14 -12.44 -18.90
C PRO A 368 -9.40 -12.13 -20.38
N LEU A 369 -10.24 -12.93 -21.06
CA LEU A 369 -10.65 -12.68 -22.44
C LEU A 369 -11.67 -11.54 -22.53
N ASP A 370 -12.55 -11.43 -21.51
CA ASP A 370 -13.57 -10.39 -21.39
C ASP A 370 -13.15 -9.44 -20.25
N ALA A 371 -12.24 -8.54 -20.49
CA ALA A 371 -11.93 -7.48 -19.54
C ALA A 371 -12.99 -6.37 -19.69
N GLU A 372 -13.89 -6.21 -18.71
CA GLU A 372 -14.69 -5.00 -18.58
C GLU A 372 -13.73 -3.83 -18.28
N HIS A 373 -13.57 -2.96 -19.27
CA HIS A 373 -12.75 -1.76 -19.11
C HIS A 373 -13.59 -0.68 -18.44
N THR A 374 -13.31 -0.40 -17.15
CA THR A 374 -13.87 0.72 -16.41
C THR A 374 -12.92 1.91 -16.50
#